data_652dac4e7455905b12b1730e814d147c
#
_entry.id   652dac4e7455905b12b1730e814d147c
#
_cell.length_a   1.000
_cell.length_b   1.000
_cell.length_c   1.000
_cell.angle_alpha   90.00
_cell.angle_beta   90.00
_cell.angle_gamma   90.00
#
_symmetry.space_group_name_H-M   'P 1'
#
loop_
_entity.id
_entity.type
_entity.pdbx_description
1 polymer ?
#
loop_
_entity_poly.entity_id
_entity_poly.type
_entity_poly.pdbx_seq_one_letter_code
_entity_poly.pdbx_strand_id
1 'polypeptide(L)'
;MPNAVLDEAQAGIKITGRNINKLRYADDTTLMEESEEELKSLLMKVKEVNEKASLKLNIQKTKIMASGPITSWEIDLETMETVTDFILGVSKSTADGDCSLEIKRCLLLGRKALINLDSILKSREITLLTKVCLVKAMVFPVITYGCESWTIKKAEHQKIDAFELWCWKRLLRVPWTAVNPKGNQS
;
A
#
# COMPACT_ATOMS: atom_id res chain seq x y z
N MET A 1 -2.01 21.43 -12.45
CA MET A 1 -3.13 20.66 -13.02
C MET A 1 -4.40 21.45 -12.84
N PRO A 2 -5.18 21.78 -13.89
CA PRO A 2 -6.43 22.47 -13.72
C PRO A 2 -7.41 21.61 -12.92
N ASN A 3 -8.01 22.18 -11.87
CA ASN A 3 -9.14 21.62 -11.16
C ASN A 3 -10.36 21.69 -12.08
N ALA A 4 -10.56 20.68 -12.92
CA ALA A 4 -11.85 20.53 -13.59
C ALA A 4 -12.84 20.08 -12.51
N VAL A 5 -13.74 20.95 -12.13
CA VAL A 5 -14.93 20.65 -11.33
C VAL A 5 -15.80 19.73 -12.19
N LEU A 6 -15.60 18.42 -12.05
CA LEU A 6 -16.56 17.44 -12.50
C LEU A 6 -17.68 17.47 -11.46
N ASP A 7 -18.92 17.55 -11.93
CA ASP A 7 -20.13 17.62 -11.11
C ASP A 7 -20.18 16.36 -10.19
N GLU A 8 -19.80 16.55 -8.91
CA GLU A 8 -19.42 15.47 -7.97
C GLU A 8 -20.63 14.90 -7.21
N ALA A 9 -21.86 15.31 -7.56
CA ALA A 9 -22.99 15.08 -6.67
C ALA A 9 -23.53 13.64 -6.61
N GLN A 10 -23.24 12.76 -7.58
CA GLN A 10 -23.85 11.42 -7.63
C GLN A 10 -22.93 10.28 -8.07
N ALA A 11 -21.76 10.53 -8.65
CA ALA A 11 -20.84 9.51 -9.16
C ALA A 11 -19.78 9.11 -8.11
N GLY A 12 -19.40 7.82 -8.07
CA GLY A 12 -18.32 7.30 -7.24
C GLY A 12 -18.77 6.36 -6.11
N ILE A 13 -17.76 5.75 -5.48
CA ILE A 13 -17.95 4.82 -4.37
C ILE A 13 -18.23 5.59 -3.07
N LYS A 14 -19.25 5.20 -2.31
CA LYS A 14 -19.54 5.78 -1.00
C LYS A 14 -18.58 5.32 0.08
N ILE A 15 -17.73 6.22 0.54
CA ILE A 15 -16.83 5.97 1.68
C ILE A 15 -17.21 6.95 2.80
N THR A 16 -17.59 6.44 3.96
CA THR A 16 -18.00 7.24 5.13
C THR A 16 -19.04 8.33 4.82
N GLY A 17 -20.00 8.02 3.94
CA GLY A 17 -21.08 8.95 3.55
C GLY A 17 -20.70 10.00 2.49
N ARG A 18 -19.48 9.97 1.97
CA ARG A 18 -19.01 10.82 0.86
C ARG A 18 -18.81 9.99 -0.38
N ASN A 19 -19.23 10.51 -1.54
CA ASN A 19 -18.93 9.89 -2.82
C ASN A 19 -17.48 10.24 -3.22
N ILE A 20 -16.67 9.21 -3.46
CA ILE A 20 -15.30 9.37 -3.92
C ILE A 20 -15.20 8.67 -5.27
N ASN A 21 -14.97 9.42 -6.34
CA ASN A 21 -14.81 8.90 -7.68
C ASN A 21 -13.38 9.03 -8.21
N LYS A 22 -12.50 9.72 -7.47
CA LYS A 22 -11.16 10.05 -7.92
C LYS A 22 -10.19 10.19 -6.77
N LEU A 23 -9.08 9.44 -6.85
CA LEU A 23 -7.91 9.62 -5.98
C LEU A 23 -6.71 10.06 -6.82
N ARG A 24 -5.92 10.99 -6.31
CA ARG A 24 -4.71 11.45 -6.96
C ARG A 24 -3.50 11.31 -6.04
N TYR A 25 -2.42 10.80 -6.61
CA TYR A 25 -1.12 10.74 -5.96
C TYR A 25 -0.07 11.18 -6.98
N ALA A 26 0.49 12.37 -6.82
CA ALA A 26 1.39 13.01 -7.77
C ALA A 26 0.78 13.05 -9.19
N ASP A 27 1.36 12.33 -10.14
CA ASP A 27 0.90 12.16 -11.53
C ASP A 27 -0.07 10.99 -11.72
N ASP A 28 -0.14 10.07 -10.76
CA ASP A 28 -1.06 8.95 -10.81
C ASP A 28 -2.48 9.38 -10.42
N THR A 29 -3.47 8.88 -11.15
CA THR A 29 -4.88 9.11 -10.88
C THR A 29 -5.63 7.79 -10.89
N THR A 30 -6.35 7.49 -9.81
CA THR A 30 -7.28 6.36 -9.74
C THR A 30 -8.71 6.87 -9.85
N LEU A 31 -9.48 6.30 -10.76
CA LEU A 31 -10.91 6.54 -10.93
C LEU A 31 -11.66 5.35 -10.35
N MET A 32 -12.78 5.61 -9.66
CA MET A 32 -13.57 4.59 -8.96
C MET A 32 -15.04 4.82 -9.21
N GLU A 33 -15.73 3.78 -9.67
CA GLU A 33 -17.18 3.78 -9.90
C GLU A 33 -17.77 2.41 -9.57
N GLU A 34 -19.07 2.36 -9.33
CA GLU A 34 -19.78 1.12 -9.04
C GLU A 34 -20.15 0.33 -10.30
N SER A 35 -20.27 1.00 -11.47
CA SER A 35 -20.57 0.37 -12.75
C SER A 35 -19.50 0.58 -13.81
N GLU A 36 -19.44 -0.35 -14.77
CA GLU A 36 -18.51 -0.29 -15.89
C GLU A 36 -18.80 0.89 -16.81
N GLU A 37 -20.08 1.19 -17.06
CA GLU A 37 -20.53 2.27 -17.94
C GLU A 37 -20.18 3.64 -17.36
N GLU A 38 -20.38 3.81 -16.04
CA GLU A 38 -20.03 5.06 -15.33
C GLU A 38 -18.51 5.27 -15.34
N LEU A 39 -17.74 4.22 -15.10
CA LEU A 39 -16.29 4.30 -15.16
C LEU A 39 -15.79 4.68 -16.56
N LYS A 40 -16.38 4.12 -17.63
CA LYS A 40 -16.08 4.51 -19.02
C LYS A 40 -16.39 5.98 -19.26
N SER A 41 -17.58 6.43 -18.87
CA SER A 41 -17.99 7.83 -19.00
C SER A 41 -17.04 8.77 -18.27
N LEU A 42 -16.65 8.44 -17.03
CA LEU A 42 -15.72 9.23 -16.22
C LEU A 42 -14.32 9.29 -16.87
N LEU A 43 -13.82 8.16 -17.35
CA LEU A 43 -12.52 8.08 -18.00
C LEU A 43 -12.47 8.91 -19.29
N MET A 44 -13.53 8.86 -20.11
CA MET A 44 -13.63 9.67 -21.32
C MET A 44 -13.65 11.18 -21.00
N LYS A 45 -14.39 11.60 -19.97
CA LYS A 45 -14.37 13.00 -19.50
C LYS A 45 -12.97 13.43 -19.05
N VAL A 46 -12.28 12.59 -18.28
CA VAL A 46 -10.91 12.88 -17.82
C VAL A 46 -9.96 12.97 -19.01
N LYS A 47 -10.08 12.10 -19.99
CA LYS A 47 -9.30 12.13 -21.23
C LYS A 47 -9.50 13.45 -21.98
N GLU A 48 -10.75 13.83 -22.24
CA GLU A 48 -11.09 15.08 -22.93
C GLU A 48 -10.52 16.33 -22.23
N VAL A 49 -10.64 16.39 -20.90
CA VAL A 49 -10.08 17.50 -20.10
C VAL A 49 -8.55 17.53 -20.17
N ASN A 50 -7.91 16.36 -20.11
CA ASN A 50 -6.46 16.27 -20.22
C ASN A 50 -5.95 16.67 -21.60
N GLU A 51 -6.63 16.27 -22.68
CA GLU A 51 -6.30 16.65 -24.05
C GLU A 51 -6.40 18.17 -24.26
N LYS A 52 -7.43 18.84 -23.70
CA LYS A 52 -7.52 20.30 -23.70
C LYS A 52 -6.35 20.98 -22.98
N ALA A 53 -5.74 20.29 -22.00
CA ALA A 53 -4.53 20.73 -21.31
C ALA A 53 -3.23 20.25 -21.98
N SER A 54 -3.30 19.71 -23.21
CA SER A 54 -2.15 19.10 -23.92
C SER A 54 -1.49 17.93 -23.19
N LEU A 55 -2.24 17.24 -22.31
CA LEU A 55 -1.80 16.05 -21.59
C LEU A 55 -2.42 14.81 -22.25
N LYS A 56 -1.60 13.79 -22.52
CA LYS A 56 -2.08 12.53 -23.08
C LYS A 56 -2.17 11.44 -22.02
N LEU A 57 -3.25 10.69 -22.05
CA LEU A 57 -3.41 9.47 -21.23
C LEU A 57 -2.41 8.40 -21.74
N ASN A 58 -1.65 7.83 -20.83
CA ASN A 58 -0.77 6.70 -21.16
C ASN A 58 -1.54 5.39 -21.00
N ILE A 59 -2.13 4.89 -22.10
CA ILE A 59 -2.97 3.68 -22.09
C ILE A 59 -2.19 2.45 -21.63
N GLN A 60 -0.92 2.30 -22.03
CA GLN A 60 -0.09 1.15 -21.64
C GLN A 60 0.17 1.09 -20.12
N LYS A 61 0.21 2.25 -19.44
CA LYS A 61 0.36 2.32 -17.98
C LYS A 61 -0.96 2.31 -17.25
N THR A 62 -2.07 2.57 -17.95
CA THR A 62 -3.40 2.58 -17.34
C THR A 62 -3.90 1.14 -17.19
N LYS A 63 -4.34 0.78 -16.00
CA LYS A 63 -4.81 -0.56 -15.64
C LYS A 63 -6.23 -0.49 -15.14
N ILE A 64 -7.00 -1.56 -15.36
CA ILE A 64 -8.35 -1.70 -14.83
C ILE A 64 -8.37 -2.80 -13.80
N MET A 65 -9.02 -2.54 -12.68
CA MET A 65 -9.25 -3.53 -11.64
C MET A 65 -10.73 -3.54 -11.25
N ALA A 66 -11.32 -4.72 -11.12
CA ALA A 66 -12.68 -4.87 -10.64
C ALA A 66 -12.82 -6.06 -9.70
N SER A 67 -13.87 -6.00 -8.87
CA SER A 67 -14.24 -7.09 -7.96
C SER A 67 -15.00 -8.24 -8.64
N GLY A 68 -15.32 -8.12 -9.95
CA GLY A 68 -16.07 -9.09 -10.73
C GLY A 68 -15.42 -9.36 -12.09
N PRO A 69 -15.98 -10.30 -12.88
CA PRO A 69 -15.51 -10.56 -14.23
C PRO A 69 -15.75 -9.33 -15.10
N ILE A 70 -14.69 -8.82 -15.71
CA ILE A 70 -14.76 -7.74 -16.70
C ILE A 70 -14.51 -8.31 -18.08
N THR A 71 -15.33 -7.86 -19.05
CA THR A 71 -15.04 -8.01 -20.46
C THR A 71 -13.87 -7.08 -20.87
N SER A 72 -13.15 -7.45 -21.94
CA SER A 72 -12.04 -6.64 -22.44
C SER A 72 -12.46 -5.17 -22.66
N TRP A 73 -11.68 -4.23 -22.13
CA TRP A 73 -11.89 -2.81 -22.34
C TRP A 73 -11.02 -2.27 -23.45
N GLU A 74 -11.63 -1.53 -24.35
CA GLU A 74 -10.93 -0.86 -25.45
C GLU A 74 -11.13 0.65 -25.35
N ILE A 75 -10.04 1.39 -25.49
CA ILE A 75 -10.02 2.85 -25.62
C ILE A 75 -9.17 3.18 -26.84
N ASP A 76 -9.73 3.94 -27.79
CA ASP A 76 -9.03 4.32 -29.02
C ASP A 76 -8.45 3.13 -29.79
N LEU A 77 -9.15 2.00 -29.86
CA LEU A 77 -8.70 0.73 -30.49
C LEU A 77 -7.53 0.05 -29.76
N GLU A 78 -7.13 0.51 -28.58
CA GLU A 78 -6.15 -0.15 -27.74
C GLU A 78 -6.85 -0.87 -26.58
N THR A 79 -6.52 -2.15 -26.38
CA THR A 79 -7.06 -2.97 -25.30
C THR A 79 -6.36 -2.61 -24.00
N MET A 80 -7.13 -2.26 -22.97
CA MET A 80 -6.59 -2.01 -21.65
C MET A 80 -6.34 -3.31 -20.88
N GLU A 81 -5.24 -3.34 -20.15
CA GLU A 81 -4.90 -4.50 -19.31
C GLU A 81 -5.76 -4.54 -18.05
N THR A 82 -6.46 -5.65 -17.86
CA THR A 82 -7.19 -5.95 -16.61
C THR A 82 -6.24 -6.65 -15.65
N VAL A 83 -6.16 -6.13 -14.42
CA VAL A 83 -5.27 -6.65 -13.39
C VAL A 83 -6.03 -6.99 -12.11
N THR A 84 -5.52 -7.96 -11.36
CA THR A 84 -6.07 -8.35 -10.05
C THR A 84 -5.47 -7.53 -8.91
N ASP A 85 -4.36 -6.86 -9.17
CA ASP A 85 -3.67 -6.01 -8.23
C ASP A 85 -2.90 -4.89 -8.96
N PHE A 86 -2.69 -3.77 -8.30
CA PHE A 86 -1.84 -2.69 -8.80
C PHE A 86 -1.15 -1.94 -7.66
N ILE A 87 -0.13 -1.17 -7.99
CA ILE A 87 0.58 -0.33 -7.03
C ILE A 87 0.16 1.12 -7.24
N LEU A 88 -0.52 1.70 -6.25
CA LEU A 88 -0.82 3.13 -6.20
C LEU A 88 0.18 3.81 -5.26
N GLY A 89 1.03 4.66 -5.83
CA GLY A 89 2.13 5.24 -5.07
C GLY A 89 3.11 4.16 -4.60
N VAL A 90 3.00 3.73 -3.35
CA VAL A 90 3.89 2.72 -2.74
C VAL A 90 3.15 1.51 -2.20
N SER A 91 1.84 1.56 -2.11
CA SER A 91 1.00 0.50 -1.54
C SER A 91 0.39 -0.37 -2.64
N LYS A 92 0.46 -1.68 -2.46
CA LYS A 92 -0.18 -2.64 -3.35
C LYS A 92 -1.64 -2.81 -2.96
N SER A 93 -2.54 -2.49 -3.89
CA SER A 93 -3.98 -2.69 -3.76
C SER A 93 -4.41 -3.93 -4.54
N THR A 94 -5.31 -4.72 -3.96
CA THR A 94 -5.88 -5.93 -4.55
C THR A 94 -7.39 -5.76 -4.73
N ALA A 95 -7.97 -6.44 -5.72
CA ALA A 95 -9.41 -6.35 -6.02
C ALA A 95 -10.31 -6.82 -4.87
N ASP A 96 -9.81 -7.72 -4.02
CA ASP A 96 -10.51 -8.22 -2.83
C ASP A 96 -10.27 -7.38 -1.56
N GLY A 97 -9.46 -6.33 -1.65
CA GLY A 97 -9.10 -5.48 -0.52
C GLY A 97 -8.24 -6.17 0.54
N ASP A 98 -7.65 -7.35 0.25
CA ASP A 98 -6.80 -8.06 1.19
C ASP A 98 -5.38 -7.47 1.23
N CYS A 99 -5.00 -6.88 2.36
CA CYS A 99 -3.69 -6.31 2.59
C CYS A 99 -2.61 -7.31 3.05
N SER A 100 -2.94 -8.60 3.18
CA SER A 100 -2.03 -9.63 3.74
C SER A 100 -0.73 -9.75 2.94
N LEU A 101 -0.79 -9.64 1.61
CA LEU A 101 0.39 -9.71 0.74
C LEU A 101 1.26 -8.47 0.90
N GLU A 102 0.64 -7.29 1.01
CA GLU A 102 1.35 -6.03 1.20
C GLU A 102 2.03 -5.99 2.56
N ILE A 103 1.34 -6.40 3.64
CA ILE A 103 1.93 -6.53 4.98
C ILE A 103 3.15 -7.46 4.93
N LYS A 104 3.04 -8.60 4.26
CA LYS A 104 4.15 -9.54 4.08
C LYS A 104 5.35 -8.90 3.38
N ARG A 105 5.08 -8.13 2.31
CA ARG A 105 6.10 -7.39 1.56
C ARG A 105 6.79 -6.35 2.46
N CYS A 106 6.02 -5.53 3.19
CA CYS A 106 6.55 -4.51 4.08
C CYS A 106 7.38 -5.11 5.22
N LEU A 107 6.94 -6.22 5.82
CA LEU A 107 7.71 -6.94 6.85
C LEU A 107 9.04 -7.48 6.30
N LEU A 108 9.07 -7.96 5.05
CA LEU A 108 10.31 -8.39 4.39
C LEU A 108 11.26 -7.21 4.14
N LEU A 109 10.74 -6.07 3.71
CA LEU A 109 11.53 -4.84 3.53
C LEU A 109 12.07 -4.34 4.87
N GLY A 110 11.27 -4.33 5.93
CA GLY A 110 11.70 -3.98 7.28
C GLY A 110 12.80 -4.91 7.80
N ARG A 111 12.70 -6.23 7.55
CA ARG A 111 13.78 -7.18 7.87
C ARG A 111 15.08 -6.84 7.15
N LYS A 112 14.99 -6.51 5.86
CA LYS A 112 16.13 -6.11 5.03
C LYS A 112 16.77 -4.82 5.56
N ALA A 113 15.95 -3.83 5.89
CA ALA A 113 16.42 -2.58 6.50
C ALA A 113 17.16 -2.82 7.82
N LEU A 114 16.60 -3.65 8.72
CA LEU A 114 17.24 -3.98 9.98
C LEU A 114 18.57 -4.75 9.79
N ILE A 115 18.63 -5.66 8.84
CA ILE A 115 19.87 -6.41 8.51
C ILE A 115 20.95 -5.46 8.01
N ASN A 116 20.60 -4.47 7.19
CA ASN A 116 21.55 -3.45 6.73
C ASN A 116 22.13 -2.60 7.88
N LEU A 117 21.43 -2.48 8.99
CA LEU A 117 21.89 -1.80 10.20
C LEU A 117 22.73 -2.71 11.12
N ASP A 118 22.92 -3.96 10.80
CA ASP A 118 23.49 -4.98 11.70
C ASP A 118 24.91 -4.60 12.22
N SER A 119 25.75 -4.00 11.38
CA SER A 119 27.08 -3.51 11.76
C SER A 119 26.99 -2.43 12.85
N ILE A 120 26.06 -1.48 12.70
CA ILE A 120 25.81 -0.40 13.65
C ILE A 120 25.22 -0.96 14.95
N LEU A 121 24.25 -1.87 14.85
CA LEU A 121 23.61 -2.49 16.00
C LEU A 121 24.58 -3.36 16.81
N LYS A 122 25.60 -3.94 16.16
CA LYS A 122 26.67 -4.73 16.82
C LYS A 122 27.76 -3.88 17.44
N SER A 123 27.96 -2.63 17.03
CA SER A 123 28.99 -1.75 17.59
C SER A 123 28.81 -1.58 19.09
N ARG A 124 29.89 -1.62 19.84
CA ARG A 124 29.92 -1.35 21.29
C ARG A 124 30.03 0.15 21.61
N GLU A 125 30.47 0.94 20.65
CA GLU A 125 30.66 2.39 20.81
C GLU A 125 29.35 3.15 20.76
N ILE A 126 28.30 2.57 20.15
CA ILE A 126 27.01 3.20 20.00
C ILE A 126 26.11 2.81 21.15
N THR A 127 25.54 3.81 21.81
CA THR A 127 24.65 3.61 22.97
C THR A 127 23.36 2.88 22.58
N LEU A 128 22.77 2.16 23.53
CA LEU A 128 21.51 1.46 23.32
C LEU A 128 20.39 2.42 22.89
N LEU A 129 20.34 3.60 23.48
CA LEU A 129 19.34 4.63 23.16
C LEU A 129 19.45 5.05 21.68
N THR A 130 20.66 5.31 21.20
CA THR A 130 20.89 5.65 19.78
C THR A 130 20.46 4.52 18.84
N LYS A 131 20.74 3.26 19.20
CA LYS A 131 20.29 2.09 18.43
C LYS A 131 18.77 1.99 18.37
N VAL A 132 18.07 2.22 19.47
CA VAL A 132 16.60 2.28 19.53
C VAL A 132 16.06 3.38 18.61
N CYS A 133 16.63 4.58 18.67
CA CYS A 133 16.25 5.69 17.79
C CYS A 133 16.45 5.35 16.31
N LEU A 134 17.57 4.71 15.96
CA LEU A 134 17.84 4.28 14.58
C LEU A 134 16.81 3.26 14.08
N VAL A 135 16.49 2.25 14.88
CA VAL A 135 15.46 1.25 14.50
C VAL A 135 14.11 1.92 14.32
N LYS A 136 13.71 2.83 15.24
CA LYS A 136 12.46 3.58 15.14
C LYS A 136 12.41 4.51 13.92
N ALA A 137 13.52 5.13 13.55
CA ALA A 137 13.56 6.08 12.45
C ALA A 137 13.75 5.43 11.07
N MET A 138 14.40 4.28 10.99
CA MET A 138 14.80 3.68 9.71
C MET A 138 14.09 2.37 9.38
N VAL A 139 13.58 1.63 10.36
CA VAL A 139 12.95 0.32 10.13
C VAL A 139 11.43 0.43 10.21
N PHE A 140 10.88 1.03 11.25
CA PHE A 140 9.43 1.11 11.41
C PHE A 140 8.72 1.93 10.33
N PRO A 141 9.24 3.08 9.86
CA PRO A 141 8.60 3.80 8.76
C PRO A 141 8.51 2.97 7.46
N VAL A 142 9.47 2.08 7.19
CA VAL A 142 9.42 1.19 6.03
C VAL A 142 8.22 0.23 6.08
N ILE A 143 7.80 -0.16 7.30
CA ILE A 143 6.69 -1.11 7.49
C ILE A 143 5.36 -0.38 7.54
N THR A 144 5.33 0.81 8.16
CA THR A 144 4.09 1.55 8.40
C THR A 144 3.74 2.52 7.27
N TYR A 145 4.63 2.72 6.31
CA TYR A 145 4.36 3.62 5.19
C TYR A 145 3.23 3.08 4.31
N GLY A 146 2.18 3.87 4.16
CA GLY A 146 0.99 3.51 3.38
C GLY A 146 0.05 2.52 4.09
N CYS A 147 0.22 2.29 5.42
CA CYS A 147 -0.64 1.37 6.17
C CYS A 147 -1.98 2.01 6.61
N GLU A 148 -2.18 3.29 6.37
CA GLU A 148 -3.36 4.04 6.81
C GLU A 148 -4.66 3.48 6.22
N SER A 149 -4.58 2.91 5.01
CA SER A 149 -5.70 2.31 4.31
C SER A 149 -5.89 0.81 4.58
N TRP A 150 -5.01 0.19 5.38
CA TRP A 150 -5.06 -1.26 5.59
C TRP A 150 -6.19 -1.67 6.54
N THR A 151 -7.03 -2.58 6.08
CA THR A 151 -7.96 -3.30 6.95
C THR A 151 -7.23 -4.49 7.58
N ILE A 152 -6.56 -4.26 8.71
CA ILE A 152 -5.68 -5.26 9.34
C ILE A 152 -6.52 -6.29 10.10
N LYS A 153 -6.45 -7.55 9.67
CA LYS A 153 -7.05 -8.69 10.38
C LYS A 153 -6.21 -9.08 11.60
N LYS A 154 -6.81 -9.76 12.59
CA LYS A 154 -6.11 -10.19 13.82
C LYS A 154 -4.83 -10.99 13.54
N ALA A 155 -4.85 -11.83 12.51
CA ALA A 155 -3.69 -12.65 12.13
C ALA A 155 -2.52 -11.77 11.60
N GLU A 156 -2.81 -10.68 10.93
CA GLU A 156 -1.80 -9.73 10.44
C GLU A 156 -1.21 -8.91 11.59
N HIS A 157 -2.04 -8.49 12.56
CA HIS A 157 -1.54 -7.86 13.79
C HIS A 157 -0.51 -8.75 14.49
N GLN A 158 -0.79 -10.04 14.65
CA GLN A 158 0.15 -10.99 15.26
C GLN A 158 1.49 -11.08 14.49
N LYS A 159 1.47 -10.96 13.15
CA LYS A 159 2.70 -10.96 12.34
C LYS A 159 3.51 -9.67 12.55
N ILE A 160 2.82 -8.52 12.66
CA ILE A 160 3.47 -7.23 12.93
C ILE A 160 4.09 -7.25 14.33
N ASP A 161 3.36 -7.70 15.35
CA ASP A 161 3.85 -7.81 16.73
C ASP A 161 5.05 -8.76 16.82
N ALA A 162 4.99 -9.91 16.13
CA ALA A 162 6.09 -10.86 16.08
C ALA A 162 7.34 -10.25 15.41
N PHE A 163 7.14 -9.42 14.38
CA PHE A 163 8.22 -8.71 13.73
C PHE A 163 8.84 -7.66 14.66
N GLU A 164 8.02 -6.89 15.37
CA GLU A 164 8.50 -5.90 16.33
C GLU A 164 9.32 -6.56 17.44
N LEU A 165 8.80 -7.66 18.01
CA LEU A 165 9.53 -8.46 18.99
C LEU A 165 10.86 -8.99 18.45
N TRP A 166 10.89 -9.42 17.19
CA TRP A 166 12.12 -9.87 16.53
C TRP A 166 13.13 -8.73 16.39
N CYS A 167 12.69 -7.51 16.05
CA CYS A 167 13.57 -6.33 15.99
C CYS A 167 14.22 -6.05 17.33
N TRP A 168 13.43 -6.05 18.41
CA TRP A 168 13.94 -5.77 19.75
C TRP A 168 14.88 -6.87 20.26
N LYS A 169 14.55 -8.13 20.04
CA LYS A 169 15.45 -9.25 20.38
C LYS A 169 16.80 -9.15 19.67
N ARG A 170 16.78 -8.82 18.37
CA ARG A 170 18.00 -8.65 17.60
C ARG A 170 18.85 -7.47 18.09
N LEU A 171 18.21 -6.35 18.41
CA LEU A 171 18.87 -5.17 18.96
C LEU A 171 19.50 -5.46 20.34
N LEU A 172 18.76 -6.16 21.22
CA LEU A 172 19.20 -6.51 22.57
C LEU A 172 20.13 -7.73 22.61
N ARG A 173 20.34 -8.40 21.47
CA ARG A 173 21.10 -9.66 21.35
C ARG A 173 20.60 -10.77 22.28
N VAL A 174 19.29 -10.83 22.50
CA VAL A 174 18.67 -11.87 23.29
C VAL A 174 18.50 -13.12 22.39
N PRO A 175 19.05 -14.29 22.77
CA PRO A 175 18.86 -15.51 22.00
C PRO A 175 17.38 -15.88 21.98
N TRP A 176 16.93 -16.45 20.85
CA TRP A 176 15.52 -16.83 20.65
C TRP A 176 15.00 -17.80 21.72
N THR A 177 15.87 -18.64 22.26
CA THR A 177 15.61 -19.65 23.28
C THR A 177 15.38 -19.10 24.69
N ALA A 178 15.75 -17.84 24.96
CA ALA A 178 15.66 -17.24 26.31
C ALA A 178 14.23 -16.87 26.75
N VAL A 179 13.21 -17.08 25.91
CA VAL A 179 11.81 -16.63 26.18
C VAL A 179 10.87 -17.82 26.44
N ASN A 180 11.36 -19.07 26.49
CA ASN A 180 10.62 -20.19 27.06
C ASN A 180 11.27 -20.62 28.38
N PRO A 181 10.94 -20.03 29.52
CA PRO A 181 11.06 -20.76 30.74
C PRO A 181 10.03 -21.89 30.62
N LYS A 182 10.52 -23.13 30.39
CA LYS A 182 9.69 -24.32 30.61
C LYS A 182 9.10 -24.16 31.99
N GLY A 183 7.78 -24.00 32.07
CA GLY A 183 7.09 -24.01 33.33
C GLY A 183 7.51 -25.29 34.11
N ASN A 184 8.09 -25.08 35.26
CA ASN A 184 8.19 -26.10 36.30
C ASN A 184 6.75 -26.53 36.60
N GLN A 185 6.33 -27.64 36.03
CA GLN A 185 5.24 -28.43 36.58
C GLN A 185 5.89 -29.28 37.68
N SER A 186 5.71 -28.87 38.91
CA SER A 186 5.74 -29.69 40.08
C SER A 186 4.32 -30.00 40.45
#